data_fdf04f3f50d097386a06c39a69b05c7d
#
_entry.id   fdf04f3f50d097386a06c39a69b05c7d
#
_cell.length_a   1.000
_cell.length_b   1.000
_cell.length_c   1.000
_cell.angle_alpha   90.00
_cell.angle_beta   90.00
_cell.angle_gamma   90.00
#
_symmetry.space_group_name_H-M   'P 1'
#
loop_
_entity.id
_entity.type
_entity.pdbx_description
1 polymer ?
#
loop_
_entity_poly.entity_id
_entity_poly.type
_entity_poly.pdbx_seq_one_letter_code
_entity_poly.pdbx_strand_id
1 'polypeptide(L)'
;MKDAIKIAGEGVILDLEISAGAKETAIHGYNAWRKRIEVRIAQRAQKGKANSELISFLSDLFNVNSKNIEIISGLTSSKKSVLILQKNPDEIMEILNRK
;
A
#
# COMPACT_ATOMS: atom_id res chain seq x y z
N MET A 1 1.72 11.99 -6.30
CA MET A 1 1.37 10.88 -5.40
C MET A 1 0.09 11.13 -4.58
N LYS A 2 -0.24 12.37 -4.35
CA LYS A 2 -1.43 12.70 -3.53
C LYS A 2 -2.76 12.22 -4.13
N ASP A 3 -2.84 12.04 -5.44
CA ASP A 3 -4.06 11.53 -6.06
C ASP A 3 -4.35 10.07 -5.71
N ALA A 4 -3.37 9.36 -5.19
CA ALA A 4 -3.52 7.99 -4.72
C ALA A 4 -3.78 7.91 -3.21
N ILE A 5 -3.85 9.05 -2.53
CA ILE A 5 -4.01 9.12 -1.07
C ILE A 5 -5.25 9.95 -0.77
N LYS A 6 -6.26 9.31 -0.17
CA LYS A 6 -7.56 9.95 0.07
C LYS A 6 -7.90 9.89 1.55
N ILE A 7 -8.57 10.94 2.03
CA ILE A 7 -9.08 10.96 3.39
C ILE A 7 -10.30 10.04 3.46
N ALA A 8 -10.38 9.23 4.52
CA ALA A 8 -11.52 8.32 4.72
C ALA A 8 -11.79 8.19 6.22
N GLY A 9 -12.71 9.01 6.74
CA GLY A 9 -13.07 8.96 8.15
C GLY A 9 -11.86 9.15 9.05
N GLU A 10 -11.51 8.13 9.82
CA GLU A 10 -10.42 8.16 10.79
C GLU A 10 -9.07 7.75 10.20
N GLY A 11 -8.97 7.64 8.89
CA GLY A 11 -7.75 7.17 8.26
C GLY A 11 -7.60 7.66 6.84
N VAL A 12 -6.83 6.92 6.08
CA VAL A 12 -6.56 7.20 4.67
C VAL A 12 -6.77 5.95 3.84
N ILE A 13 -7.16 6.16 2.58
CA ILE A 13 -7.21 5.09 1.60
C ILE A 13 -6.08 5.31 0.61
N LEU A 14 -5.27 4.27 0.40
CA LEU A 14 -4.21 4.27 -0.60
C LEU A 14 -4.64 3.44 -1.79
N ASP A 15 -4.54 4.01 -2.98
CA ASP A 15 -4.76 3.28 -4.22
C ASP A 15 -3.42 2.75 -4.71
N LEU A 16 -3.32 1.44 -4.83
CA LEU A 16 -2.07 0.74 -5.13
C LEU A 16 -2.16 -0.07 -6.42
N GLU A 17 -1.03 -0.21 -7.08
CA GLU A 17 -0.84 -1.16 -8.17
C GLU A 17 0.23 -2.14 -7.73
N ILE A 18 -0.12 -3.42 -7.65
CA ILE A 18 0.77 -4.45 -7.10
C ILE A 18 1.38 -5.27 -8.22
N SER A 19 2.68 -5.50 -8.16
CA SER A 19 3.36 -6.43 -9.06
C SER A 19 4.23 -7.38 -8.24
N ALA A 20 4.38 -8.61 -8.73
CA ALA A 20 5.16 -9.65 -8.07
C ALA A 20 6.53 -9.80 -8.74
N GLY A 21 7.37 -10.66 -8.20
CA GLY A 21 8.63 -11.06 -8.84
C GLY A 21 9.84 -10.24 -8.43
N ALA A 22 9.73 -9.37 -7.45
CA ALA A 22 10.87 -8.59 -6.96
C ALA A 22 11.72 -9.42 -5.99
N LYS A 23 12.94 -8.96 -5.74
CA LYS A 23 13.80 -9.58 -4.74
C LYS A 23 13.28 -9.30 -3.34
N GLU A 24 12.72 -8.11 -3.13
CA GLU A 24 12.14 -7.73 -1.85
C GLU A 24 10.91 -6.87 -2.09
N THR A 25 10.05 -6.82 -1.08
CA THR A 25 8.84 -6.01 -1.12
C THR A 25 9.20 -4.56 -0.85
N ALA A 26 8.79 -3.66 -1.75
CA ALA A 26 9.16 -2.24 -1.65
C ALA A 26 8.22 -1.37 -2.47
N ILE A 27 8.19 -0.08 -2.13
CA ILE A 27 7.55 0.93 -2.95
C ILE A 27 8.41 1.11 -4.20
N HIS A 28 7.80 0.98 -5.38
CA HIS A 28 8.50 1.15 -6.64
C HIS A 28 8.42 2.60 -7.15
N GLY A 29 7.30 3.27 -6.89
CA GLY A 29 7.10 4.63 -7.33
C GLY A 29 5.63 4.97 -7.44
N TYR A 30 5.33 6.01 -8.19
CA TYR A 30 3.96 6.46 -8.42
C TYR A 30 3.68 6.49 -9.91
N ASN A 31 2.58 5.87 -10.31
CA ASN A 31 2.12 5.89 -11.68
C ASN A 31 1.11 7.04 -11.84
N ALA A 32 1.55 8.15 -12.42
CA ALA A 32 0.71 9.34 -12.56
C ALA A 32 -0.46 9.12 -13.53
N TRP A 33 -0.27 8.25 -14.50
CA TRP A 33 -1.32 7.93 -15.48
C TRP A 33 -2.48 7.20 -14.81
N ARG A 34 -2.17 6.22 -13.96
CA ARG A 34 -3.17 5.41 -13.27
C ARG A 34 -3.56 5.99 -11.91
N LYS A 35 -2.82 6.97 -11.43
CA LYS A 35 -3.00 7.58 -10.10
C LYS A 35 -2.94 6.53 -9.00
N ARG A 36 -1.92 5.66 -9.11
CA ARG A 36 -1.71 4.57 -8.15
C ARG A 36 -0.24 4.51 -7.74
N ILE A 37 -0.02 4.19 -6.47
CA ILE A 37 1.31 3.96 -5.94
C ILE A 37 1.70 2.53 -6.32
N GLU A 38 2.84 2.37 -6.97
CA GLU A 38 3.32 1.06 -7.39
C GLU A 38 4.10 0.38 -6.28
N VAL A 39 3.68 -0.83 -5.94
CA VAL A 39 4.32 -1.65 -4.91
C VAL A 39 4.75 -2.97 -5.54
N ARG A 40 6.00 -3.34 -5.32
CA ARG A 40 6.51 -4.63 -5.76
C ARG A 40 6.53 -5.58 -4.58
N ILE A 41 5.98 -6.77 -4.79
CA ILE A 41 5.92 -7.83 -3.79
C ILE A 41 7.03 -8.84 -4.07
N ALA A 42 7.72 -9.25 -3.01
CA ALA A 42 8.82 -10.21 -3.13
C ALA A 42 8.37 -11.50 -3.79
N GLN A 43 9.26 -12.06 -4.63
CA GLN A 43 9.04 -13.31 -5.32
C GLN A 43 8.73 -14.46 -4.35
N ARG A 44 9.24 -14.41 -3.13
CA ARG A 44 8.98 -15.42 -2.09
C ARG A 44 7.52 -15.44 -1.62
N ALA A 45 6.77 -14.38 -1.86
CA ALA A 45 5.37 -14.33 -1.46
C ALA A 45 4.55 -15.20 -2.41
N GLN A 46 4.04 -16.31 -1.91
CA GLN A 46 3.28 -17.25 -2.71
C GLN A 46 1.85 -16.78 -2.92
N LYS A 47 1.19 -17.38 -3.90
CA LYS A 47 -0.22 -17.11 -4.17
C LYS A 47 -1.03 -17.30 -2.88
N GLY A 48 -1.88 -16.35 -2.59
CA GLY A 48 -2.66 -16.34 -1.35
C GLY A 48 -1.96 -15.67 -0.19
N LYS A 49 -0.65 -15.41 -0.32
CA LYS A 49 0.12 -14.74 0.74
C LYS A 49 0.56 -13.32 0.35
N ALA A 50 0.32 -12.93 -0.90
CA ALA A 50 0.70 -11.59 -1.36
C ALA A 50 -0.02 -10.50 -0.56
N ASN A 51 -1.29 -10.71 -0.21
CA ASN A 51 -2.04 -9.73 0.58
C ASN A 51 -1.48 -9.62 2.00
N SER A 52 -1.11 -10.75 2.61
CA SER A 52 -0.49 -10.74 3.95
C SER A 52 0.86 -10.04 3.91
N GLU A 53 1.65 -10.29 2.87
CA GLU A 53 2.93 -9.63 2.68
C GLU A 53 2.74 -8.12 2.51
N LEU A 54 1.74 -7.70 1.74
CA LEU A 54 1.43 -6.29 1.54
C LEU A 54 1.06 -5.62 2.87
N ILE A 55 0.17 -6.24 3.64
CA ILE A 55 -0.25 -5.68 4.94
C ILE A 55 0.94 -5.57 5.89
N SER A 56 1.75 -6.62 5.98
CA SER A 56 2.94 -6.61 6.81
C SER A 56 3.92 -5.52 6.40
N PHE A 57 4.14 -5.37 5.11
CA PHE A 57 5.02 -4.33 4.57
C PHE A 57 4.50 -2.93 4.92
N LEU A 58 3.21 -2.67 4.72
CA LEU A 58 2.63 -1.36 5.01
C LEU A 58 2.63 -1.07 6.51
N SER A 59 2.40 -2.09 7.32
CA SER A 59 2.46 -1.97 8.77
C SER A 59 3.84 -1.49 9.22
N ASP A 60 4.89 -2.09 8.69
CA ASP A 60 6.27 -1.69 9.00
C ASP A 60 6.60 -0.31 8.44
N LEU A 61 6.22 -0.06 7.19
CA LEU A 61 6.53 1.20 6.52
C LEU A 61 5.93 2.40 7.23
N PHE A 62 4.66 2.31 7.61
CA PHE A 62 3.92 3.42 8.21
C PHE A 62 3.88 3.36 9.73
N ASN A 63 4.50 2.35 10.31
CA ASN A 63 4.56 2.16 11.76
C ASN A 63 3.16 2.16 12.39
N VAL A 64 2.29 1.32 11.86
CA VAL A 64 0.94 1.11 12.39
C VAL A 64 0.72 -0.38 12.63
N ASN A 65 -0.16 -0.70 13.55
CA ASN A 65 -0.53 -2.08 13.82
C ASN A 65 -1.26 -2.64 12.60
N SER A 66 -0.95 -3.89 12.23
CA SER A 66 -1.58 -4.52 11.07
C SER A 66 -3.10 -4.60 11.16
N LYS A 67 -3.68 -4.63 12.37
CA LYS A 67 -5.15 -4.57 12.52
C LYS A 67 -5.75 -3.25 12.07
N ASN A 68 -4.94 -2.20 11.91
CA ASN A 68 -5.38 -0.91 11.42
C ASN A 68 -5.26 -0.79 9.90
N ILE A 69 -4.94 -1.89 9.23
CA ILE A 69 -4.77 -1.93 7.77
C ILE A 69 -5.75 -2.95 7.20
N GLU A 70 -6.54 -2.52 6.22
CA GLU A 70 -7.52 -3.39 5.58
C GLU A 70 -7.52 -3.17 4.08
N ILE A 71 -7.47 -4.27 3.31
CA ILE A 71 -7.65 -4.20 1.86
C ILE A 71 -9.14 -4.12 1.61
N ILE A 72 -9.63 -2.95 1.19
CA ILE A 72 -11.07 -2.71 1.03
C ILE A 72 -11.55 -2.97 -0.38
N SER A 73 -10.64 -3.15 -1.33
CA SER A 73 -10.99 -3.40 -2.73
C SER A 73 -9.84 -4.12 -3.42
N GLY A 74 -10.18 -5.03 -4.32
CA GLY A 74 -9.19 -5.68 -5.18
C GLY A 74 -8.43 -6.82 -4.52
N LEU A 75 -9.09 -7.63 -3.68
CA LEU A 75 -8.41 -8.74 -2.99
C LEU A 75 -7.67 -9.68 -3.96
N THR A 76 -8.21 -9.89 -5.15
CA THR A 76 -7.61 -10.79 -6.14
C THR A 76 -7.07 -10.05 -7.36
N SER A 77 -7.01 -8.73 -7.29
CA SER A 77 -6.57 -7.88 -8.39
C SER A 77 -5.21 -7.29 -8.10
N SER A 78 -4.48 -6.91 -9.15
CA SER A 78 -3.26 -6.11 -8.99
C SER A 78 -3.58 -4.68 -8.55
N LYS A 79 -4.80 -4.21 -8.81
CA LYS A 79 -5.25 -2.88 -8.38
C LYS A 79 -5.99 -3.05 -7.06
N LYS A 80 -5.41 -2.50 -6.00
CA LYS A 80 -5.95 -2.64 -4.66
C LYS A 80 -6.14 -1.27 -4.02
N SER A 81 -7.13 -1.17 -3.16
CA SER A 81 -7.29 0.00 -2.30
C SER A 81 -7.19 -0.47 -0.86
N VAL A 82 -6.40 0.23 -0.07
CA VAL A 82 -6.09 -0.17 1.30
C VAL A 82 -6.43 0.96 2.25
N LEU A 83 -7.19 0.65 3.29
CA LEU A 83 -7.51 1.59 4.35
C LEU A 83 -6.48 1.46 5.46
N ILE A 84 -5.92 2.60 5.88
CA ILE A 84 -4.99 2.66 7.03
C ILE A 84 -5.60 3.61 8.05
N LEU A 85 -5.96 3.07 9.21
CA LEU A 85 -6.53 3.86 10.30
C LEU A 85 -5.44 4.58 11.09
N GLN A 86 -5.82 5.68 11.73
CA GLN A 86 -4.98 6.45 12.64
C GLN A 86 -3.78 7.12 11.95
N LYS A 87 -3.88 7.36 10.64
CA LYS A 87 -2.92 8.14 9.89
C LYS A 87 -3.67 9.17 9.06
N ASN A 88 -3.01 10.29 8.77
CA ASN A 88 -3.57 11.29 7.87
C ASN A 88 -2.74 11.35 6.58
N PRO A 89 -3.25 12.01 5.52
CA PRO A 89 -2.53 12.06 4.26
C PRO A 89 -1.14 12.67 4.34
N ASP A 90 -0.95 13.67 5.19
CA ASP A 90 0.36 14.34 5.32
C ASP A 90 1.40 13.41 5.89
N GLU A 91 1.02 12.59 6.90
CA GLU A 91 1.93 11.60 7.47
C GLU A 91 2.35 10.56 6.44
N ILE A 92 1.39 10.08 5.66
CA ILE A 92 1.64 9.10 4.60
C ILE A 92 2.57 9.69 3.54
N MET A 93 2.28 10.91 3.07
CA MET A 93 3.10 11.58 2.08
C MET A 93 4.53 11.77 2.56
N GLU A 94 4.69 12.19 3.81
CA GLU A 94 6.02 12.40 4.37
C GLU A 94 6.84 11.11 4.37
N ILE A 95 6.23 10.01 4.78
CA ILE A 95 6.93 8.72 4.81
C ILE A 95 7.29 8.26 3.40
N LEU A 96 6.35 8.38 2.46
CA LEU A 96 6.60 7.98 1.07
C LEU A 96 7.70 8.82 0.42
N ASN A 97 7.77 10.11 0.75
CA ASN A 97 8.78 11.00 0.19
C ASN A 97 10.20 10.73 0.71
N ARG A 98 10.32 9.96 1.78
CA ARG A 98 11.63 9.55 2.29
C ARG A 98 12.23 8.37 1.53
N LYS A 99 11.46 7.73 0.67
CA LYS A 99 11.87 6.50 -0.03
C LYS A 99 12.50 6.77 -1.38
#